data_0d753c529d0ed2f056a6f096ce31addf
#
_entry.id   0d753c529d0ed2f056a6f096ce31addf
#
_cell.length_a   1.000
_cell.length_b   1.000
_cell.length_c   1.000
_cell.angle_alpha   90.00
_cell.angle_beta   90.00
_cell.angle_gamma   90.00
#
_symmetry.space_group_name_H-M   'P 1'
#
loop_
_entity.id
_entity.type
_entity.pdbx_description
1 polymer ?
#
loop_
_entity_poly.entity_id
_entity_poly.type
_entity_poly.pdbx_seq_one_letter_code
_entity_poly.pdbx_strand_id
1 'polypeptide(L)'
;LLVVTGNGKGKSTAAFGMAARALGHGMKVGVVQFIKNRTDTGEEAFLGQHAEWHVTGDGFTWDTQNRAQDIATAERGWAIAARMLADPSYRLVVLDELTYLLSYGYLDSDVVLDALTHRPSMQHVVVTGRAAPAALVELADTVSEIADVKHAFRAGVKAQAGIDL
;
A
#
# COMPACT_ATOMS: atom_id res chain seq x y z
N LEU A 1 -12.08 -6.49 0.57
CA LEU A 1 -10.64 -6.46 0.38
C LEU A 1 -10.31 -6.48 -1.11
N LEU A 2 -9.53 -5.52 -1.57
CA LEU A 2 -9.06 -5.44 -2.95
C LEU A 2 -7.53 -5.57 -2.96
N VAL A 3 -6.99 -6.33 -3.91
CA VAL A 3 -5.55 -6.46 -4.12
C VAL A 3 -5.21 -5.99 -5.53
N VAL A 4 -4.25 -5.05 -5.64
CA VAL A 4 -3.73 -4.59 -6.93
C VAL A 4 -2.27 -4.98 -7.02
N THR A 5 -1.96 -5.98 -7.83
CA THR A 5 -0.65 -6.61 -7.93
C THR A 5 -0.09 -6.57 -9.36
N GLY A 6 0.98 -7.30 -9.62
CA GLY A 6 1.63 -7.39 -10.92
C GLY A 6 2.83 -6.48 -11.09
N ASN A 7 3.54 -6.65 -12.20
CA ASN A 7 4.82 -5.97 -12.46
C ASN A 7 4.67 -4.61 -13.15
N GLY A 8 3.48 -4.31 -13.69
CA GLY A 8 3.20 -3.07 -14.41
C GLY A 8 3.08 -1.85 -13.49
N LYS A 9 3.21 -0.68 -14.09
CA LYS A 9 2.99 0.62 -13.45
C LYS A 9 1.49 0.88 -13.26
N GLY A 10 1.11 1.50 -12.12
CA GLY A 10 -0.25 1.97 -11.87
C GLY A 10 -0.93 1.34 -10.65
N LYS A 11 -0.26 0.45 -9.91
CA LYS A 11 -0.82 -0.18 -8.70
C LYS A 11 -1.22 0.84 -7.63
N SER A 12 -0.27 1.67 -7.20
CA SER A 12 -0.51 2.74 -6.22
C SER A 12 -1.47 3.78 -6.78
N THR A 13 -1.34 4.14 -8.07
CA THR A 13 -2.26 5.07 -8.75
C THR A 13 -3.71 4.58 -8.72
N ALA A 14 -3.93 3.28 -8.94
CA ALA A 14 -5.28 2.70 -8.83
C ALA A 14 -5.83 2.79 -7.40
N ALA A 15 -5.00 2.48 -6.38
CA ALA A 15 -5.38 2.59 -4.98
C ALA A 15 -5.68 4.03 -4.57
N PHE A 16 -4.85 4.98 -4.98
CA PHE A 16 -5.06 6.41 -4.70
C PHE A 16 -6.26 6.99 -5.45
N GLY A 17 -6.56 6.49 -6.66
CA GLY A 17 -7.80 6.79 -7.35
C GLY A 17 -9.05 6.34 -6.57
N MET A 18 -8.99 5.17 -5.91
CA MET A 18 -10.05 4.72 -4.99
C MET A 18 -10.12 5.59 -3.73
N ALA A 19 -8.96 6.02 -3.18
CA ALA A 19 -8.90 6.95 -2.05
C ALA A 19 -9.55 8.29 -2.40
N ALA A 20 -9.21 8.87 -3.55
CA ALA A 20 -9.82 10.11 -4.04
C ALA A 20 -11.35 9.97 -4.20
N ARG A 21 -11.81 8.85 -4.75
CA ARG A 21 -13.24 8.55 -4.87
C ARG A 21 -13.94 8.45 -3.51
N ALA A 22 -13.34 7.75 -2.55
CA ALA A 22 -13.88 7.62 -1.21
C ALA A 22 -13.96 8.97 -0.48
N LEU A 23 -12.90 9.79 -0.58
CA LEU A 23 -12.88 11.16 -0.06
C LEU A 23 -13.96 12.03 -0.69
N GLY A 24 -14.18 11.92 -2.02
CA GLY A 24 -15.25 12.62 -2.73
C GLY A 24 -16.65 12.24 -2.25
N HIS A 25 -16.83 11.08 -1.61
CA HIS A 25 -18.04 10.65 -0.92
C HIS A 25 -18.06 10.99 0.58
N GLY A 26 -17.13 11.81 1.06
CA GLY A 26 -17.04 12.20 2.47
C GLY A 26 -16.62 11.06 3.41
N MET A 27 -16.02 10.00 2.88
CA MET A 27 -15.56 8.85 3.68
C MET A 27 -14.22 9.17 4.35
N LYS A 28 -14.02 8.73 5.59
CA LYS A 28 -12.71 8.77 6.25
C LYS A 28 -11.78 7.74 5.60
N VAL A 29 -10.62 8.20 5.16
CA VAL A 29 -9.60 7.39 4.47
C VAL A 29 -8.30 7.41 5.26
N GLY A 30 -7.68 6.23 5.41
CA GLY A 30 -6.32 6.06 5.90
C GLY A 30 -5.41 5.52 4.81
N VAL A 31 -4.17 5.98 4.76
CA VAL A 31 -3.14 5.51 3.83
C VAL A 31 -1.86 5.23 4.58
N VAL A 32 -1.29 4.03 4.40
CA VAL A 32 0.03 3.66 4.89
C VAL A 32 0.87 3.18 3.71
N GLN A 33 1.98 3.88 3.47
CA GLN A 33 2.98 3.53 2.45
C GLN A 33 4.20 2.90 3.13
N PHE A 34 4.47 1.62 2.86
CA PHE A 34 5.42 0.83 3.64
C PHE A 34 6.88 0.91 3.18
N ILE A 35 7.11 1.04 1.88
CA ILE A 35 8.49 0.97 1.33
C ILE A 35 9.04 2.36 1.03
N LYS A 36 8.19 3.29 0.64
CA LYS A 36 8.60 4.63 0.23
C LYS A 36 9.18 5.39 1.42
N ASN A 37 10.26 6.11 1.17
CA ASN A 37 10.88 7.05 2.11
C ASN A 37 10.71 8.53 1.67
N ARG A 38 9.91 8.77 0.62
CA ARG A 38 9.67 10.10 0.06
C ARG A 38 8.31 10.62 0.50
N THR A 39 8.30 11.88 0.92
CA THR A 39 7.11 12.63 1.33
C THR A 39 6.80 13.79 0.37
N ASP A 40 7.28 13.70 -0.88
CA ASP A 40 7.16 14.74 -1.90
C ASP A 40 6.38 14.27 -3.14
N THR A 41 5.52 13.28 -2.97
CA THR A 41 4.66 12.81 -4.07
C THR A 41 3.43 13.69 -4.22
N GLY A 42 2.97 13.86 -5.48
CA GLY A 42 1.78 14.65 -5.77
C GLY A 42 0.52 14.14 -5.08
N GLU A 43 0.39 12.81 -4.96
CA GLU A 43 -0.74 12.20 -4.27
C GLU A 43 -0.76 12.52 -2.78
N GLU A 44 0.40 12.44 -2.09
CA GLU A 44 0.49 12.81 -0.68
C GLU A 44 0.20 14.29 -0.46
N ALA A 45 0.79 15.15 -1.29
CA ALA A 45 0.59 16.60 -1.20
C ALA A 45 -0.89 17.00 -1.35
N PHE A 46 -1.64 16.31 -2.19
CA PHE A 46 -3.05 16.60 -2.44
C PHE A 46 -4.00 15.80 -1.52
N LEU A 47 -3.90 14.48 -1.50
CA LEU A 47 -4.82 13.62 -0.75
C LEU A 47 -4.52 13.64 0.76
N GLY A 48 -3.26 13.83 1.15
CA GLY A 48 -2.85 13.88 2.57
C GLY A 48 -3.45 15.05 3.34
N GLN A 49 -4.00 16.06 2.64
CA GLN A 49 -4.76 17.13 3.29
C GLN A 49 -6.17 16.68 3.74
N HIS A 50 -6.65 15.55 3.22
CA HIS A 50 -8.01 15.04 3.43
C HIS A 50 -8.04 13.63 4.02
N ALA A 51 -6.94 12.90 3.97
CA ALA A 51 -6.77 11.54 4.50
C ALA A 51 -5.73 11.52 5.64
N GLU A 52 -5.83 10.56 6.54
CA GLU A 52 -4.72 10.25 7.44
C GLU A 52 -3.65 9.49 6.66
N TRP A 53 -2.50 10.13 6.43
CA TRP A 53 -1.45 9.64 5.53
C TRP A 53 -0.14 9.39 6.27
N HIS A 54 0.42 8.21 6.14
CA HIS A 54 1.69 7.83 6.73
C HIS A 54 2.63 7.23 5.69
N VAL A 55 3.83 7.80 5.61
CA VAL A 55 4.97 7.22 4.89
C VAL A 55 5.90 6.61 5.92
N THR A 56 6.03 5.29 5.93
CA THR A 56 6.70 4.55 7.01
C THR A 56 7.94 3.79 6.55
N GLY A 57 8.27 3.80 5.26
CA GLY A 57 9.43 3.12 4.72
C GLY A 57 10.72 3.92 4.88
N ASP A 58 11.85 3.22 5.01
CA ASP A 58 13.21 3.78 4.98
C ASP A 58 13.82 3.70 3.56
N GLY A 59 13.01 3.40 2.54
CA GLY A 59 13.44 3.11 1.18
C GLY A 59 13.45 1.61 0.88
N PHE A 60 14.00 1.25 -0.29
CA PHE A 60 14.07 -0.15 -0.66
C PHE A 60 15.14 -0.90 0.14
N THR A 61 14.82 -2.11 0.55
CA THR A 61 15.62 -2.97 1.42
C THR A 61 16.99 -3.35 0.87
N TRP A 62 17.18 -3.29 -0.45
CA TRP A 62 18.51 -3.45 -1.08
C TRP A 62 19.44 -2.26 -0.86
N ASP A 63 18.91 -1.10 -0.42
CA ASP A 63 19.71 0.07 -0.09
C ASP A 63 20.19 0.05 1.37
N THR A 64 19.36 -0.48 2.29
CA THR A 64 19.65 -0.47 3.74
C THR A 64 20.62 -1.57 4.16
N GLN A 65 20.62 -2.73 3.52
CA GLN A 65 21.40 -3.94 3.83
C GLN A 65 21.34 -4.35 5.33
N ASN A 66 20.28 -3.93 6.04
CA ASN A 66 20.07 -4.19 7.46
C ASN A 66 18.67 -4.75 7.72
N ARG A 67 18.56 -6.08 7.61
CA ARG A 67 17.28 -6.80 7.77
C ARG A 67 16.58 -6.50 9.11
N ALA A 68 17.31 -6.33 10.20
CA ALA A 68 16.71 -6.06 11.52
C ALA A 68 16.05 -4.67 11.55
N GLN A 69 16.66 -3.69 10.92
CA GLN A 69 16.08 -2.35 10.78
C GLN A 69 14.86 -2.38 9.86
N ASP A 70 14.91 -3.11 8.76
CA ASP A 70 13.79 -3.25 7.82
C ASP A 70 12.58 -3.87 8.51
N ILE A 71 12.77 -4.93 9.30
CA ILE A 71 11.72 -5.55 10.11
C ILE A 71 11.13 -4.55 11.11
N ALA A 72 11.97 -3.86 11.88
CA ALA A 72 11.50 -2.88 12.86
C ALA A 72 10.71 -1.73 12.20
N THR A 73 11.13 -1.29 11.02
CA THR A 73 10.42 -0.27 10.24
C THR A 73 9.07 -0.81 9.73
N ALA A 74 9.04 -2.05 9.23
CA ALA A 74 7.81 -2.72 8.80
C ALA A 74 6.82 -2.88 9.96
N GLU A 75 7.28 -3.31 11.14
CA GLU A 75 6.45 -3.45 12.34
C GLU A 75 5.86 -2.12 12.81
N ARG A 76 6.64 -1.03 12.79
CA ARG A 76 6.11 0.31 13.11
C ARG A 76 5.02 0.74 12.14
N GLY A 77 5.22 0.55 10.84
CA GLY A 77 4.22 0.83 9.82
C GLY A 77 2.98 -0.03 9.99
N TRP A 78 3.18 -1.31 10.30
CA TRP A 78 2.07 -2.23 10.54
C TRP A 78 1.25 -1.86 11.78
N ALA A 79 1.88 -1.40 12.85
CA ALA A 79 1.15 -0.94 14.05
C ALA A 79 0.17 0.21 13.73
N ILE A 80 0.56 1.12 12.83
CA ILE A 80 -0.33 2.19 12.35
C ILE A 80 -1.48 1.60 11.53
N ALA A 81 -1.17 0.71 10.59
CA ALA A 81 -2.17 0.05 9.74
C ALA A 81 -3.18 -0.75 10.57
N ALA A 82 -2.70 -1.56 11.52
CA ALA A 82 -3.54 -2.37 12.40
C ALA A 82 -4.51 -1.52 13.24
N ARG A 83 -4.05 -0.36 13.74
CA ARG A 83 -4.92 0.61 14.42
C ARG A 83 -6.03 1.11 13.51
N MET A 84 -5.71 1.47 12.26
CA MET A 84 -6.72 1.91 11.29
C MET A 84 -7.69 0.79 10.92
N LEU A 85 -7.20 -0.44 10.76
CA LEU A 85 -8.01 -1.62 10.45
C LEU A 85 -8.98 -1.97 11.61
N ALA A 86 -8.61 -1.69 12.84
CA ALA A 86 -9.47 -1.93 14.02
C ALA A 86 -10.50 -0.82 14.26
N ASP A 87 -10.32 0.36 13.65
CA ASP A 87 -11.22 1.52 13.87
C ASP A 87 -12.32 1.58 12.80
N PRO A 88 -13.61 1.35 13.18
CA PRO A 88 -14.74 1.35 12.25
C PRO A 88 -15.04 2.72 11.62
N SER A 89 -14.40 3.79 12.09
CA SER A 89 -14.57 5.12 11.49
C SER A 89 -13.87 5.24 10.14
N TYR A 90 -12.80 4.44 9.87
CA TYR A 90 -12.20 4.39 8.53
C TYR A 90 -13.07 3.54 7.60
N ARG A 91 -13.49 4.16 6.51
CA ARG A 91 -14.28 3.49 5.47
C ARG A 91 -13.43 2.91 4.36
N LEU A 92 -12.22 3.44 4.17
CA LEU A 92 -11.21 2.91 3.28
C LEU A 92 -9.83 3.01 3.95
N VAL A 93 -9.07 1.91 3.91
CA VAL A 93 -7.65 1.88 4.28
C VAL A 93 -6.85 1.42 3.08
N VAL A 94 -5.85 2.18 2.68
CA VAL A 94 -4.89 1.83 1.62
C VAL A 94 -3.57 1.39 2.28
N LEU A 95 -3.12 0.19 1.93
CA LEU A 95 -1.88 -0.42 2.39
C LEU A 95 -0.94 -0.54 1.17
N ASP A 96 -0.24 0.56 0.87
CA ASP A 96 0.57 0.69 -0.33
C ASP A 96 1.93 -0.03 -0.16
N GLU A 97 2.24 -0.92 -1.11
CA GLU A 97 3.42 -1.78 -1.15
C GLU A 97 3.52 -2.82 0.00
N LEU A 98 2.40 -3.17 0.65
CA LEU A 98 2.37 -4.16 1.74
C LEU A 98 2.86 -5.54 1.28
N THR A 99 2.59 -5.94 0.03
CA THR A 99 2.94 -7.28 -0.46
C THR A 99 4.44 -7.57 -0.37
N TYR A 100 5.31 -6.55 -0.49
CA TYR A 100 6.75 -6.73 -0.32
C TYR A 100 7.11 -7.19 1.08
N LEU A 101 6.49 -6.61 2.11
CA LEU A 101 6.79 -6.96 3.50
C LEU A 101 6.39 -8.41 3.81
N LEU A 102 5.31 -8.88 3.18
CA LEU A 102 4.88 -10.27 3.28
C LEU A 102 5.82 -11.20 2.50
N SER A 103 6.16 -10.84 1.27
CA SER A 103 7.03 -11.66 0.40
C SER A 103 8.46 -11.79 0.93
N TYR A 104 8.98 -10.76 1.60
CA TYR A 104 10.31 -10.79 2.23
C TYR A 104 10.30 -11.32 3.66
N GLY A 105 9.12 -11.63 4.22
CA GLY A 105 8.98 -12.09 5.60
C GLY A 105 9.44 -11.05 6.63
N TYR A 106 9.12 -9.77 6.39
CA TYR A 106 9.35 -8.69 7.34
C TYR A 106 8.16 -8.48 8.28
N LEU A 107 6.99 -8.97 7.89
CA LEU A 107 5.81 -9.09 8.72
C LEU A 107 5.33 -10.54 8.75
N ASP A 108 4.78 -10.93 9.87
CA ASP A 108 4.09 -12.20 9.99
C ASP A 108 2.80 -12.18 9.16
N SER A 109 2.72 -13.06 8.16
CA SER A 109 1.60 -13.14 7.24
C SER A 109 0.29 -13.50 7.95
N ASP A 110 0.35 -14.37 8.95
CA ASP A 110 -0.84 -14.81 9.68
C ASP A 110 -1.45 -13.66 10.48
N VAL A 111 -0.62 -12.83 11.11
CA VAL A 111 -1.06 -11.61 11.82
C VAL A 111 -1.72 -10.61 10.87
N VAL A 112 -1.14 -10.42 9.68
CA VAL A 112 -1.68 -9.50 8.67
C VAL A 112 -3.01 -10.02 8.12
N LEU A 113 -3.07 -11.28 7.73
CA LEU A 113 -4.30 -11.89 7.18
C LEU A 113 -5.43 -11.94 8.21
N ASP A 114 -5.11 -12.21 9.48
CA ASP A 114 -6.08 -12.18 10.57
C ASP A 114 -6.70 -10.77 10.74
N ALA A 115 -5.88 -9.73 10.78
CA ALA A 115 -6.35 -8.35 10.88
C ALA A 115 -7.22 -7.94 9.66
N LEU A 116 -6.84 -8.35 8.45
CA LEU A 116 -7.63 -8.13 7.24
C LEU A 116 -8.97 -8.87 7.27
N THR A 117 -9.00 -10.06 7.84
CA THR A 117 -10.22 -10.89 7.96
C THR A 117 -11.20 -10.32 8.98
N HIS A 118 -10.70 -9.89 10.13
CA HIS A 118 -11.52 -9.43 11.25
C HIS A 118 -11.77 -7.90 11.26
N ARG A 119 -11.43 -7.20 10.19
CA ARG A 119 -11.72 -5.77 10.06
C ARG A 119 -13.21 -5.48 10.20
N PRO A 120 -13.61 -4.27 10.64
CA PRO A 120 -15.00 -3.87 10.73
C PRO A 120 -15.78 -4.12 9.44
N SER A 121 -17.04 -4.53 9.57
CA SER A 121 -17.95 -4.70 8.45
C SER A 121 -18.04 -3.40 7.63
N MET A 122 -18.04 -3.52 6.30
CA MET A 122 -18.08 -2.38 5.36
C MET A 122 -16.83 -1.46 5.37
N GLN A 123 -15.76 -1.82 6.08
CA GLN A 123 -14.48 -1.19 5.90
C GLN A 123 -13.81 -1.78 4.65
N HIS A 124 -13.57 -0.95 3.65
CA HIS A 124 -12.82 -1.33 2.45
C HIS A 124 -11.32 -1.26 2.71
N VAL A 125 -10.58 -2.23 2.17
CA VAL A 125 -9.12 -2.22 2.23
C VAL A 125 -8.58 -2.46 0.82
N VAL A 126 -7.58 -1.67 0.42
CA VAL A 126 -6.83 -1.84 -0.82
C VAL A 126 -5.39 -2.12 -0.48
N VAL A 127 -4.90 -3.28 -0.89
CA VAL A 127 -3.49 -3.67 -0.76
C VAL A 127 -2.82 -3.57 -2.12
N THR A 128 -1.64 -2.95 -2.18
CA THR A 128 -0.85 -2.91 -3.42
C THR A 128 0.51 -3.56 -3.24
N GLY A 129 1.13 -3.88 -4.37
CA GLY A 129 2.52 -4.31 -4.50
C GLY A 129 2.68 -5.49 -5.45
N ARG A 130 3.94 -5.86 -5.72
CA ARG A 130 4.25 -6.99 -6.59
C ARG A 130 4.16 -8.30 -5.82
N ALA A 131 4.06 -9.41 -6.56
CA ALA A 131 4.14 -10.76 -6.00
C ALA A 131 3.24 -10.98 -4.78
N ALA A 132 1.95 -10.62 -4.89
CA ALA A 132 1.00 -10.85 -3.81
C ALA A 132 0.98 -12.33 -3.39
N PRO A 133 1.15 -12.65 -2.09
CA PRO A 133 1.10 -14.03 -1.62
C PRO A 133 -0.24 -14.70 -1.94
N ALA A 134 -0.22 -16.00 -2.23
CA ALA A 134 -1.42 -16.76 -2.60
C ALA A 134 -2.53 -16.65 -1.55
N ALA A 135 -2.19 -16.70 -0.26
CA ALA A 135 -3.15 -16.58 0.83
C ALA A 135 -3.85 -15.20 0.85
N LEU A 136 -3.14 -14.12 0.50
CA LEU A 136 -3.74 -12.79 0.37
C LEU A 136 -4.67 -12.71 -0.85
N VAL A 137 -4.28 -13.33 -1.96
CA VAL A 137 -5.10 -13.42 -3.18
C VAL A 137 -6.38 -14.20 -2.91
N GLU A 138 -6.30 -15.31 -2.18
CA GLU A 138 -7.47 -16.13 -1.83
C GLU A 138 -8.43 -15.41 -0.87
N LEU A 139 -7.89 -14.62 0.07
CA LEU A 139 -8.68 -13.83 1.02
C LEU A 139 -9.41 -12.64 0.34
N ALA A 140 -8.90 -12.14 -0.76
CA ALA A 140 -9.39 -10.92 -1.41
C ALA A 140 -10.73 -11.15 -2.14
N ASP A 141 -11.63 -10.16 -2.03
CA ASP A 141 -12.89 -10.14 -2.80
C ASP A 141 -12.64 -9.77 -4.29
N THR A 142 -11.57 -9.00 -4.55
CA THR A 142 -11.19 -8.57 -5.91
C THR A 142 -9.66 -8.52 -6.02
N VAL A 143 -9.14 -9.14 -7.06
CA VAL A 143 -7.71 -9.06 -7.41
C VAL A 143 -7.57 -8.53 -8.83
N SER A 144 -6.74 -7.49 -8.99
CA SER A 144 -6.37 -6.96 -10.29
C SER A 144 -4.87 -7.09 -10.49
N GLU A 145 -4.45 -7.67 -11.61
CA GLU A 145 -3.05 -7.76 -11.98
C GLU A 145 -2.72 -6.76 -13.10
N ILE A 146 -1.74 -5.89 -12.86
CA ILE A 146 -1.27 -4.91 -13.83
C ILE A 146 -0.03 -5.47 -14.51
N ALA A 147 -0.18 -5.85 -15.77
CA ALA A 147 0.90 -6.40 -16.58
C ALA A 147 1.89 -5.31 -17.03
N ASP A 148 3.17 -5.65 -17.03
CA ASP A 148 4.22 -4.82 -17.64
C ASP A 148 4.36 -5.16 -19.13
N VAL A 149 3.50 -4.58 -19.94
CA VAL A 149 3.55 -4.74 -21.40
C VAL A 149 4.71 -3.93 -22.00
N LYS A 150 4.88 -2.68 -21.54
CA LYS A 150 5.96 -1.77 -21.94
C LYS A 150 6.17 -0.76 -20.83
N HIS A 151 7.42 -0.47 -20.48
CA HIS A 151 7.73 0.49 -19.41
C HIS A 151 8.78 1.50 -19.86
N ALA A 152 8.50 2.78 -19.68
CA ALA A 152 9.38 3.89 -20.06
C ALA A 152 10.78 3.80 -19.41
N PHE A 153 10.86 3.31 -18.18
CA PHE A 153 12.12 3.09 -17.46
C PHE A 153 13.11 2.19 -18.24
N ARG A 154 12.61 1.15 -18.94
CA ARG A 154 13.47 0.29 -19.79
C ARG A 154 14.03 1.01 -21.00
N ALA A 155 13.40 2.11 -21.41
CA ALA A 155 13.88 3.00 -22.45
C ALA A 155 14.76 4.14 -21.89
N GLY A 156 15.16 4.07 -20.62
CA GLY A 156 16.01 5.07 -19.97
C GLY A 156 15.28 6.35 -19.56
N VAL A 157 13.95 6.39 -19.62
CA VAL A 157 13.17 7.55 -19.19
C VAL A 157 13.10 7.55 -17.65
N LYS A 158 13.59 8.62 -17.04
CA LYS A 158 13.56 8.81 -15.57
C LYS A 158 12.14 9.13 -15.08
N ALA A 159 11.92 8.95 -13.78
CA ALA A 159 10.68 9.35 -13.11
C ALA A 159 10.36 10.83 -13.37
N GLN A 160 9.10 11.13 -13.67
CA GLN A 160 8.63 12.46 -14.05
C GLN A 160 7.54 12.94 -13.08
N ALA A 161 7.58 14.22 -12.72
CA ALA A 161 6.55 14.87 -11.92
C ALA A 161 5.19 14.79 -12.62
N GLY A 162 4.16 14.45 -11.88
CA GLY A 162 2.79 14.30 -12.40
C GLY A 162 2.51 12.95 -13.09
N ILE A 163 3.54 12.10 -13.31
CA ILE A 163 3.40 10.75 -13.88
C ILE A 163 3.91 9.67 -12.91
N ASP A 164 5.03 9.93 -12.25
CA ASP A 164 5.69 8.99 -11.34
C ASP A 164 5.82 9.53 -9.92
N LEU A 165 5.74 10.86 -9.78
CA LEU A 165 5.95 11.62 -8.54
C LEU A 165 4.82 12.60 -8.30
#